data_b98e9eb5871c2e30c9f366bb3639516f
#
_entry.id   b98e9eb5871c2e30c9f366bb3639516f
#
_cell.length_a   1.000
_cell.length_b   1.000
_cell.length_c   1.000
_cell.angle_alpha   90.00
_cell.angle_beta   90.00
_cell.angle_gamma   90.00
#
_symmetry.space_group_name_H-M   'P 1'
#
loop_
_entity.id
_entity.type
_entity.pdbx_description
1 polymer ?
#
loop_
_entity_poly.entity_id
_entity_poly.type
_entity_poly.pdbx_seq_one_letter_code
_entity_poly.pdbx_strand_id
1 'polypeptide(L)'
;MKLNYRDRVILLIIIAIVILIGGFFGLIKPRYNDIKENKATRDTVQAEWDGLDAKIQQIPVLRENIKTTKADADKISELFYTGKDIADGNLISFMQPYQLDQYMQEIMDTANLKVMSMEAGSIQDSTLDYYYYTPTVPTTAILDLADLNGNYTAEISKKFEESNAISERTAENVLVQQYGVNVKATKDDLWNFMKTISEMNKAIRIDSISISDTDFGTDPETGKLLPDAEKMKDASGKEAGVSEVTMVLNLYSVYELDEPVLE
;
A
#
# COMPACT_ATOMS: atom_id res chain seq x y z
N MET A 1 10.48 4.56 100.26
CA MET A 1 9.86 3.25 100.07
C MET A 1 10.95 2.25 99.68
N LYS A 2 11.17 1.26 100.58
CA LYS A 2 12.14 0.17 100.30
C LYS A 2 11.39 -0.85 99.39
N LEU A 3 11.73 -0.85 98.12
CA LEU A 3 11.20 -1.86 97.20
C LEU A 3 11.59 -3.26 97.60
N ASN A 4 10.62 -4.19 97.68
CA ASN A 4 10.86 -5.57 98.04
C ASN A 4 11.66 -6.29 96.90
N TYR A 5 12.43 -7.30 97.19
CA TYR A 5 13.29 -7.97 96.24
C TYR A 5 12.54 -8.41 94.97
N ARG A 6 11.29 -8.87 95.13
CA ARG A 6 10.39 -9.24 94.03
C ARG A 6 10.08 -8.04 93.10
N ASP A 7 9.84 -6.85 93.69
CA ASP A 7 9.48 -5.64 92.93
C ASP A 7 10.68 -5.14 92.11
N ARG A 8 11.89 -5.32 92.60
CA ARG A 8 13.10 -4.98 91.82
C ARG A 8 13.32 -5.91 90.63
N VAL A 9 13.07 -7.21 90.81
CA VAL A 9 13.20 -8.17 89.68
C VAL A 9 12.14 -7.88 88.64
N ILE A 10 10.90 -7.63 89.00
CA ILE A 10 9.84 -7.26 88.07
C ILE A 10 10.15 -5.97 87.31
N LEU A 11 10.66 -4.96 88.01
CA LEU A 11 11.08 -3.66 87.37
C LEU A 11 12.20 -3.86 86.37
N LEU A 12 13.23 -4.69 86.69
CA LEU A 12 14.31 -5.00 85.78
C LEU A 12 13.79 -5.74 84.49
N ILE A 13 12.85 -6.65 84.63
CA ILE A 13 12.22 -7.34 83.51
C ILE A 13 11.46 -6.38 82.63
N ILE A 14 10.68 -5.45 83.25
CA ILE A 14 9.90 -4.47 82.49
C ILE A 14 10.87 -3.51 81.74
N ILE A 15 11.94 -3.09 82.33
CA ILE A 15 12.96 -2.20 81.69
C ILE A 15 13.61 -2.95 80.54
N ALA A 16 13.98 -4.25 80.71
CA ALA A 16 14.54 -5.05 79.65
C ALA A 16 13.57 -5.24 78.44
N ILE A 17 12.29 -5.41 78.72
CA ILE A 17 11.25 -5.52 77.69
C ILE A 17 11.11 -4.20 76.96
N VAL A 18 11.08 -3.05 77.66
CA VAL A 18 10.97 -1.73 77.05
C VAL A 18 12.21 -1.43 76.17
N ILE A 19 13.40 -1.81 76.58
CA ILE A 19 14.62 -1.66 75.77
C ILE A 19 14.57 -2.55 74.54
N LEU A 20 14.12 -3.80 74.66
CA LEU A 20 13.94 -4.69 73.51
C LEU A 20 12.92 -4.15 72.52
N ILE A 21 11.76 -3.75 73.01
CA ILE A 21 10.71 -3.15 72.16
C ILE A 21 11.21 -1.86 71.49
N GLY A 22 11.81 -0.96 72.28
CA GLY A 22 12.38 0.31 71.77
C GLY A 22 13.48 0.06 70.73
N GLY A 23 14.38 -0.88 70.98
CA GLY A 23 15.42 -1.28 70.03
C GLY A 23 14.85 -1.92 68.76
N PHE A 24 13.84 -2.76 68.87
CA PHE A 24 13.18 -3.33 67.72
C PHE A 24 12.50 -2.31 66.84
N PHE A 25 11.69 -1.45 67.44
CA PHE A 25 10.95 -0.40 66.70
C PHE A 25 11.85 0.74 66.21
N GLY A 26 12.89 1.09 66.98
CA GLY A 26 13.80 2.21 66.67
C GLY A 26 14.91 1.85 65.70
N LEU A 27 15.42 0.62 65.74
CA LEU A 27 16.60 0.22 64.95
C LEU A 27 16.29 -0.85 63.86
N ILE A 28 15.53 -1.86 64.21
CA ILE A 28 15.33 -3.01 63.31
C ILE A 28 14.23 -2.71 62.28
N LYS A 29 13.10 -2.21 62.74
CA LYS A 29 11.94 -1.95 61.83
C LYS A 29 12.22 -0.93 60.72
N PRO A 30 12.89 0.23 60.97
CA PRO A 30 13.24 1.15 59.91
C PRO A 30 14.20 0.49 58.89
N ARG A 31 15.23 -0.22 59.36
CA ARG A 31 16.15 -0.89 58.47
C ARG A 31 15.51 -1.99 57.61
N TYR A 32 14.56 -2.69 58.20
CA TYR A 32 13.80 -3.69 57.44
C TYR A 32 12.92 -3.03 56.34
N ASN A 33 12.31 -1.88 56.65
CA ASN A 33 11.54 -1.10 55.68
C ASN A 33 12.44 -0.56 54.57
N ASP A 34 13.63 -0.01 54.93
CA ASP A 34 14.61 0.48 53.97
C ASP A 34 15.06 -0.62 53.00
N ILE A 35 15.31 -1.84 53.53
CA ILE A 35 15.67 -3.01 52.71
C ILE A 35 14.53 -3.41 51.77
N LYS A 36 13.29 -3.38 52.25
CA LYS A 36 12.12 -3.71 51.46
C LYS A 36 11.90 -2.68 50.33
N GLU A 37 12.04 -1.40 50.63
CA GLU A 37 11.93 -0.30 49.70
C GLU A 37 13.05 -0.35 48.64
N ASN A 38 14.30 -0.53 49.07
CA ASN A 38 15.44 -0.69 48.19
C ASN A 38 15.29 -1.90 47.27
N LYS A 39 14.74 -3.01 47.78
CA LYS A 39 14.45 -4.19 46.97
C LYS A 39 13.37 -3.87 45.93
N ALA A 40 12.29 -3.23 46.30
CA ALA A 40 11.23 -2.82 45.37
C ALA A 40 11.76 -1.89 44.28
N THR A 41 12.57 -0.87 44.69
CA THR A 41 13.21 0.04 43.74
C THR A 41 14.14 -0.68 42.78
N ARG A 42 14.95 -1.61 43.29
CA ARG A 42 15.84 -2.44 42.44
C ARG A 42 15.03 -3.27 41.45
N ASP A 43 13.95 -3.92 41.89
CA ASP A 43 13.11 -4.77 41.04
C ASP A 43 12.40 -3.94 39.96
N THR A 44 12.00 -2.68 40.27
CA THR A 44 11.45 -1.73 39.29
C THR A 44 12.52 -1.32 38.26
N VAL A 45 13.69 -0.93 38.71
CA VAL A 45 14.80 -0.54 37.81
C VAL A 45 15.24 -1.73 36.94
N GLN A 46 15.25 -2.93 37.50
CA GLN A 46 15.56 -4.12 36.73
C GLN A 46 14.52 -4.37 35.64
N ALA A 47 13.22 -4.24 35.94
CA ALA A 47 12.16 -4.38 34.96
C ALA A 47 12.22 -3.32 33.84
N GLU A 48 12.57 -2.08 34.20
CA GLU A 48 12.81 -1.02 33.21
C GLU A 48 14.01 -1.34 32.32
N TRP A 49 15.10 -1.82 32.92
CA TRP A 49 16.30 -2.23 32.19
C TRP A 49 16.03 -3.39 31.24
N ASP A 50 15.33 -4.42 31.70
CA ASP A 50 14.95 -5.58 30.87
C ASP A 50 14.05 -5.12 29.72
N GLY A 51 13.15 -4.15 29.96
CA GLY A 51 12.31 -3.54 28.92
C GLY A 51 13.12 -2.75 27.89
N LEU A 52 14.16 -2.04 28.31
CA LEU A 52 15.07 -1.31 27.42
C LEU A 52 15.92 -2.28 26.60
N ASP A 53 16.46 -3.32 27.24
CA ASP A 53 17.26 -4.34 26.56
C ASP A 53 16.45 -5.05 25.47
N ALA A 54 15.20 -5.41 25.76
CA ALA A 54 14.29 -5.97 24.78
C ALA A 54 14.06 -5.05 23.56
N LYS A 55 13.92 -3.73 23.79
CA LYS A 55 13.82 -2.75 22.71
C LYS A 55 15.11 -2.65 21.90
N ILE A 56 16.26 -2.65 22.57
CA ILE A 56 17.58 -2.61 21.90
C ILE A 56 17.75 -3.84 21.01
N GLN A 57 17.34 -5.01 21.48
CA GLN A 57 17.40 -6.25 20.70
C GLN A 57 16.46 -6.23 19.47
N GLN A 58 15.40 -5.42 19.49
CA GLN A 58 14.49 -5.24 18.35
C GLN A 58 15.06 -4.31 17.28
N ILE A 59 16.02 -3.44 17.60
CA ILE A 59 16.58 -2.45 16.67
C ILE A 59 17.11 -3.11 15.37
N PRO A 60 17.91 -4.18 15.42
CA PRO A 60 18.40 -4.83 14.19
C PRO A 60 17.27 -5.37 13.31
N VAL A 61 16.23 -5.95 13.93
CA VAL A 61 15.05 -6.47 13.22
C VAL A 61 14.28 -5.33 12.56
N LEU A 62 14.07 -4.23 13.29
CA LEU A 62 13.39 -3.05 12.75
C LEU A 62 14.18 -2.42 11.59
N ARG A 63 15.51 -2.34 11.71
CA ARG A 63 16.36 -1.86 10.61
C ARG A 63 16.26 -2.72 9.37
N GLU A 64 16.23 -4.02 9.53
CA GLU A 64 16.07 -4.95 8.40
C GLU A 64 14.66 -4.84 7.79
N ASN A 65 13.64 -4.74 8.62
CA ASN A 65 12.27 -4.53 8.17
C ASN A 65 12.13 -3.21 7.37
N ILE A 66 12.77 -2.13 7.81
CA ILE A 66 12.78 -0.85 7.07
C ILE A 66 13.43 -1.03 5.70
N LYS A 67 14.58 -1.72 5.62
CA LYS A 67 15.26 -1.98 4.34
C LYS A 67 14.41 -2.84 3.41
N THR A 68 13.81 -3.90 3.90
CA THR A 68 12.96 -4.77 3.09
C THR A 68 11.71 -4.04 2.62
N THR A 69 11.08 -3.27 3.50
CA THR A 69 9.91 -2.45 3.15
C THR A 69 10.27 -1.40 2.09
N LYS A 70 11.44 -0.74 2.22
CA LYS A 70 11.91 0.21 1.19
C LYS A 70 12.14 -0.50 -0.14
N ALA A 71 12.82 -1.64 -0.15
CA ALA A 71 13.09 -2.40 -1.36
C ALA A 71 11.81 -2.92 -2.04
N ASP A 72 10.80 -3.29 -1.26
CA ASP A 72 9.50 -3.69 -1.79
C ASP A 72 8.71 -2.49 -2.32
N ALA A 73 8.77 -1.34 -1.65
CA ALA A 73 8.20 -0.10 -2.14
C ALA A 73 8.85 0.36 -3.45
N ASP A 74 10.18 0.24 -3.58
CA ASP A 74 10.90 0.58 -4.80
C ASP A 74 10.46 -0.31 -5.98
N LYS A 75 10.30 -1.62 -5.77
CA LYS A 75 9.77 -2.53 -6.81
C LYS A 75 8.35 -2.16 -7.25
N ILE A 76 7.51 -1.73 -6.32
CA ILE A 76 6.16 -1.29 -6.64
C ILE A 76 6.22 0.04 -7.40
N SER A 77 7.07 0.97 -6.97
CA SER A 77 7.21 2.28 -7.63
C SER A 77 7.74 2.17 -9.05
N GLU A 78 8.51 1.13 -9.38
CA GLU A 78 8.94 0.84 -10.76
C GLU A 78 7.78 0.63 -11.74
N LEU A 79 6.61 0.20 -11.25
CA LEU A 79 5.41 0.04 -12.08
C LEU A 79 4.74 1.38 -12.41
N PHE A 80 5.02 2.42 -11.66
CA PHE A 80 4.46 3.75 -11.82
C PHE A 80 5.42 4.65 -12.62
N TYR A 81 4.86 5.75 -13.13
CA TYR A 81 5.68 6.76 -13.76
C TYR A 81 6.41 7.56 -12.68
N THR A 82 7.70 7.27 -12.53
CA THR A 82 8.60 8.07 -11.70
C THR A 82 9.36 9.06 -12.60
N GLY A 83 9.91 10.10 -12.01
CA GLY A 83 10.66 11.07 -12.78
C GLY A 83 11.89 10.52 -13.47
N LYS A 84 12.40 9.35 -13.08
CA LYS A 84 13.51 8.65 -13.73
C LYS A 84 13.16 8.11 -15.12
N ASP A 85 11.89 7.83 -15.36
CA ASP A 85 11.44 7.29 -16.65
C ASP A 85 11.37 8.34 -17.75
N ILE A 86 11.27 9.63 -17.40
CA ILE A 86 10.99 10.71 -18.35
C ILE A 86 12.13 11.72 -18.48
N ALA A 87 13.17 11.69 -17.71
CA ALA A 87 14.47 12.34 -17.67
C ALA A 87 14.85 12.87 -16.28
N ASP A 88 16.02 12.50 -15.82
CA ASP A 88 16.75 13.12 -14.71
C ASP A 88 15.99 13.36 -13.38
N GLY A 89 15.23 12.37 -12.93
CA GLY A 89 14.96 12.24 -11.50
C GLY A 89 13.79 13.03 -10.92
N ASN A 90 12.94 13.66 -11.71
CA ASN A 90 11.73 14.30 -11.21
C ASN A 90 10.47 13.55 -11.66
N LEU A 91 9.51 13.40 -10.77
CA LEU A 91 8.11 13.06 -11.09
C LEU A 91 7.73 13.72 -12.41
N ILE A 92 6.80 13.12 -13.17
CA ILE A 92 6.19 13.76 -14.34
C ILE A 92 5.94 15.22 -13.96
N SER A 93 6.93 16.04 -14.24
CA SER A 93 6.98 17.37 -13.71
C SER A 93 6.11 18.25 -14.60
N PHE A 94 5.20 19.00 -14.01
CA PHE A 94 4.58 20.17 -14.67
C PHE A 94 5.57 21.08 -15.37
N MET A 95 6.85 21.01 -14.99
CA MET A 95 7.87 21.90 -15.50
C MET A 95 8.44 21.48 -16.84
N GLN A 96 8.12 20.28 -17.35
CA GLN A 96 8.62 19.79 -18.63
C GLN A 96 7.53 19.08 -19.46
N PRO A 97 6.40 19.75 -19.80
CA PRO A 97 5.31 19.13 -20.55
C PRO A 97 5.79 18.57 -21.91
N TYR A 98 6.83 19.16 -22.53
CA TYR A 98 7.37 18.68 -23.79
C TYR A 98 7.97 17.26 -23.72
N GLN A 99 8.47 16.83 -22.58
CA GLN A 99 9.02 15.47 -22.42
C GLN A 99 7.89 14.44 -22.37
N LEU A 100 6.81 14.77 -21.71
CA LEU A 100 5.62 13.93 -21.69
C LEU A 100 5.00 13.86 -23.09
N ASP A 101 4.88 14.99 -23.76
CA ASP A 101 4.38 15.05 -25.14
C ASP A 101 5.25 14.20 -26.06
N GLN A 102 6.58 14.30 -25.95
CA GLN A 102 7.50 13.50 -26.75
C GLN A 102 7.36 12.00 -26.45
N TYR A 103 7.25 11.64 -25.18
CA TYR A 103 7.05 10.26 -24.76
C TYR A 103 5.71 9.69 -25.28
N MET A 104 4.64 10.46 -25.16
CA MET A 104 3.32 10.05 -25.67
C MET A 104 3.31 9.98 -27.19
N GLN A 105 3.97 10.91 -27.88
CA GLN A 105 4.12 10.87 -29.34
C GLN A 105 4.84 9.60 -29.79
N GLU A 106 5.91 9.21 -29.11
CA GLU A 106 6.67 7.98 -29.44
C GLU A 106 5.80 6.71 -29.31
N ILE A 107 4.97 6.65 -28.26
CA ILE A 107 4.01 5.54 -28.10
C ILE A 107 2.99 5.51 -29.25
N MET A 108 2.45 6.67 -29.62
CA MET A 108 1.47 6.79 -30.71
C MET A 108 2.09 6.46 -32.07
N ASP A 109 3.30 6.95 -32.34
CA ASP A 109 4.02 6.69 -33.57
C ASP A 109 4.36 5.20 -33.72
N THR A 110 4.78 4.56 -32.61
CA THR A 110 5.04 3.11 -32.59
C THR A 110 3.79 2.30 -32.95
N ALA A 111 2.63 2.78 -32.55
CA ALA A 111 1.32 2.18 -32.87
C ALA A 111 0.76 2.63 -34.23
N ASN A 112 1.50 3.42 -35.00
CA ASN A 112 1.08 3.97 -36.31
C ASN A 112 -0.20 4.84 -36.23
N LEU A 113 -0.41 5.52 -35.10
CA LEU A 113 -1.52 6.44 -34.91
C LEU A 113 -1.16 7.83 -35.41
N LYS A 114 -1.98 8.42 -36.26
CA LYS A 114 -1.74 9.78 -36.72
C LYS A 114 -2.33 10.79 -35.73
N VAL A 115 -1.44 11.38 -34.93
CA VAL A 115 -1.83 12.37 -33.91
C VAL A 115 -2.33 13.64 -34.55
N MET A 116 -3.51 14.09 -34.12
CA MET A 116 -4.16 15.34 -34.52
C MET A 116 -3.98 16.43 -33.46
N SER A 117 -4.18 16.06 -32.20
CA SER A 117 -3.93 16.92 -31.05
C SER A 117 -3.64 16.08 -29.81
N MET A 118 -2.85 16.66 -28.93
CA MET A 118 -2.55 16.11 -27.61
C MET A 118 -2.65 17.21 -26.56
N GLU A 119 -3.18 16.90 -25.41
CA GLU A 119 -3.33 17.86 -24.31
C GLU A 119 -3.07 17.16 -22.98
N ALA A 120 -2.05 17.63 -22.25
CA ALA A 120 -1.77 17.18 -20.90
C ALA A 120 -2.65 17.90 -19.88
N GLY A 121 -3.41 17.15 -19.10
CA GLY A 121 -4.15 17.68 -17.97
C GLY A 121 -3.25 17.97 -16.77
N SER A 122 -3.84 18.57 -15.73
CA SER A 122 -3.16 18.78 -14.46
C SER A 122 -2.98 17.44 -13.71
N ILE A 123 -1.89 17.32 -12.94
CA ILE A 123 -1.74 16.22 -11.99
C ILE A 123 -2.73 16.41 -10.86
N GLN A 124 -3.40 15.34 -10.48
CA GLN A 124 -4.41 15.32 -9.43
C GLN A 124 -4.16 14.15 -8.49
N ASP A 125 -4.52 14.32 -7.24
CA ASP A 125 -4.60 13.21 -6.30
C ASP A 125 -5.79 12.33 -6.68
N SER A 126 -5.57 11.04 -6.73
CA SER A 126 -6.59 10.04 -7.00
C SER A 126 -6.45 8.87 -6.03
N THR A 127 -7.54 8.17 -5.79
CA THR A 127 -7.53 6.93 -5.02
C THR A 127 -7.55 5.74 -5.97
N LEU A 128 -6.67 4.76 -5.71
CA LEU A 128 -6.77 3.46 -6.33
C LEU A 128 -7.77 2.62 -5.54
N ASP A 129 -8.95 2.45 -6.11
CA ASP A 129 -9.95 1.54 -5.59
C ASP A 129 -9.63 0.13 -6.10
N TYR A 130 -9.23 -0.74 -5.18
CA TYR A 130 -9.08 -2.16 -5.49
C TYR A 130 -10.43 -2.82 -5.46
N TYR A 131 -10.99 -3.13 -6.62
CA TYR A 131 -12.16 -3.99 -6.72
C TYR A 131 -11.73 -5.44 -6.49
N TYR A 132 -11.88 -5.91 -5.27
CA TYR A 132 -11.81 -7.34 -5.03
C TYR A 132 -13.13 -7.97 -5.49
N TYR A 133 -13.03 -8.84 -6.48
CA TYR A 133 -14.14 -9.71 -6.81
C TYR A 133 -14.39 -10.60 -5.59
N THR A 134 -15.45 -10.30 -4.86
CA THR A 134 -15.96 -11.20 -3.83
C THR A 134 -16.82 -12.22 -4.56
N PRO A 135 -16.34 -13.46 -4.79
CA PRO A 135 -17.16 -14.45 -5.45
C PRO A 135 -18.34 -14.72 -4.54
N THR A 136 -19.52 -14.34 -4.97
CA THR A 136 -20.76 -14.85 -4.39
C THR A 136 -20.75 -16.34 -4.59
N VAL A 137 -20.69 -17.11 -3.50
CA VAL A 137 -20.89 -18.56 -3.59
C VAL A 137 -22.30 -18.75 -4.17
N PRO A 138 -22.43 -19.31 -5.37
CA PRO A 138 -23.74 -19.65 -5.84
C PRO A 138 -24.26 -20.71 -4.86
N THR A 139 -25.28 -20.37 -4.08
CA THR A 139 -26.09 -21.33 -3.34
C THR A 139 -26.87 -22.14 -4.38
N THR A 140 -26.15 -23.05 -5.05
CA THR A 140 -26.76 -23.98 -5.97
C THR A 140 -27.16 -25.22 -5.17
N ALA A 141 -28.32 -25.76 -5.45
CA ALA A 141 -28.80 -27.02 -4.90
C ALA A 141 -27.80 -28.18 -5.03
N ILE A 142 -26.82 -28.05 -5.93
CA ILE A 142 -25.71 -28.98 -6.13
C ILE A 142 -24.66 -28.88 -5.01
N LEU A 143 -24.38 -27.68 -4.51
CA LEU A 143 -23.46 -27.50 -3.37
C LEU A 143 -24.06 -27.97 -2.07
N ASP A 144 -25.37 -27.73 -1.87
CA ASP A 144 -26.11 -28.23 -0.71
C ASP A 144 -26.21 -29.77 -0.73
N LEU A 145 -26.34 -30.37 -1.90
CA LEU A 145 -26.31 -31.83 -2.09
C LEU A 145 -24.90 -32.44 -1.91
N ALA A 146 -23.85 -31.70 -2.23
CA ALA A 146 -22.45 -32.14 -2.04
C ALA A 146 -22.01 -32.04 -0.57
N ASP A 147 -22.66 -31.19 0.22
CA ASP A 147 -22.39 -31.03 1.64
C ASP A 147 -23.22 -31.98 2.54
N LEU A 148 -23.11 -33.27 2.27
CA LEU A 148 -23.79 -34.31 3.01
C LEU A 148 -23.48 -34.32 4.52
N ASN A 149 -22.40 -33.64 4.95
CA ASN A 149 -21.95 -33.57 6.35
C ASN A 149 -21.96 -32.17 6.95
N GLY A 150 -22.42 -31.13 6.23
CA GLY A 150 -22.49 -29.75 6.72
C GLY A 150 -21.13 -29.04 6.94
N ASN A 151 -20.02 -29.68 6.58
CA ASN A 151 -18.68 -29.12 6.82
C ASN A 151 -18.16 -28.26 5.67
N TYR A 152 -18.65 -28.51 4.45
CA TYR A 152 -18.17 -27.84 3.26
C TYR A 152 -18.59 -26.36 3.21
N THR A 153 -19.82 -26.09 3.58
CA THR A 153 -20.36 -24.73 3.65
C THR A 153 -19.65 -23.88 4.70
N ALA A 154 -19.31 -24.49 5.86
CA ALA A 154 -18.58 -23.82 6.93
C ALA A 154 -17.13 -23.49 6.54
N GLU A 155 -16.43 -24.38 5.82
CA GLU A 155 -15.09 -24.11 5.33
C GLU A 155 -15.05 -23.06 4.21
N ILE A 156 -16.03 -23.07 3.32
CA ILE A 156 -16.17 -22.06 2.28
C ILE A 156 -16.50 -20.72 2.91
N SER A 157 -17.49 -20.65 3.80
CA SER A 157 -17.85 -19.42 4.53
C SER A 157 -16.63 -18.84 5.27
N LYS A 158 -15.85 -19.67 5.92
CA LYS A 158 -14.61 -19.25 6.62
C LYS A 158 -13.59 -18.64 5.68
N LYS A 159 -13.34 -19.25 4.51
CA LYS A 159 -12.45 -18.70 3.49
C LYS A 159 -12.96 -17.37 2.93
N PHE A 160 -14.27 -17.20 2.81
CA PHE A 160 -14.88 -15.95 2.35
C PHE A 160 -14.86 -14.87 3.41
N GLU A 161 -15.02 -15.18 4.68
CA GLU A 161 -14.87 -14.24 5.79
C GLU A 161 -13.40 -13.76 5.88
N GLU A 162 -12.43 -14.64 5.68
CA GLU A 162 -11.01 -14.28 5.60
C GLU A 162 -10.72 -13.40 4.36
N SER A 163 -11.38 -13.63 3.23
CA SER A 163 -11.21 -12.79 2.03
C SER A 163 -11.92 -11.44 2.17
N ASN A 164 -13.02 -11.34 2.88
CA ASN A 164 -13.69 -10.08 3.18
C ASN A 164 -12.83 -9.17 4.08
N ALA A 165 -12.00 -9.72 4.97
CA ALA A 165 -11.05 -8.96 5.75
C ALA A 165 -10.00 -8.24 4.89
N ILE A 166 -9.75 -8.72 3.66
CA ILE A 166 -8.85 -8.08 2.69
C ILE A 166 -9.53 -6.90 1.97
N SER A 167 -10.86 -6.88 1.91
CA SER A 167 -11.63 -5.81 1.25
C SER A 167 -11.71 -4.50 2.07
N GLU A 168 -11.26 -4.52 3.33
CA GLU A 168 -11.17 -3.34 4.20
C GLU A 168 -9.85 -2.55 4.03
N ARG A 169 -9.05 -2.84 2.99
CA ARG A 169 -7.87 -2.01 2.69
C ARG A 169 -8.33 -0.58 2.40
N THR A 170 -7.74 0.35 3.11
CA THR A 170 -7.85 1.77 2.80
C THR A 170 -7.40 2.01 1.37
N ALA A 171 -8.18 2.80 0.62
CA ALA A 171 -7.82 3.24 -0.71
C ALA A 171 -6.43 3.91 -0.66
N GLU A 172 -5.52 3.48 -1.52
CA GLU A 172 -4.18 4.06 -1.60
C GLU A 172 -4.22 5.31 -2.49
N ASN A 173 -3.63 6.39 -2.02
CA ASN A 173 -3.54 7.62 -2.79
C ASN A 173 -2.41 7.52 -3.81
N VAL A 174 -2.73 7.90 -5.04
CA VAL A 174 -1.79 7.99 -6.16
C VAL A 174 -1.94 9.33 -6.85
N LEU A 175 -0.93 9.74 -7.57
CA LEU A 175 -1.03 10.89 -8.47
C LEU A 175 -1.45 10.40 -9.85
N VAL A 176 -2.44 11.06 -10.44
CA VAL A 176 -2.88 10.78 -11.81
C VAL A 176 -2.74 12.02 -12.67
N GLN A 177 -2.18 11.85 -13.85
CA GLN A 177 -2.21 12.84 -14.91
C GLN A 177 -3.03 12.31 -16.06
N GLN A 178 -4.08 13.05 -16.42
CA GLN A 178 -4.89 12.76 -17.59
C GLN A 178 -4.23 13.35 -18.83
N TYR A 179 -4.26 12.57 -19.90
CA TYR A 179 -3.72 12.96 -21.19
C TYR A 179 -4.77 12.74 -22.28
N GLY A 180 -5.32 13.85 -22.78
CA GLY A 180 -6.30 13.84 -23.86
C GLY A 180 -5.59 13.72 -25.21
N VAL A 181 -6.03 12.80 -26.05
CA VAL A 181 -5.43 12.56 -27.37
C VAL A 181 -6.53 12.43 -28.39
N ASN A 182 -6.37 13.13 -29.51
CA ASN A 182 -7.18 12.95 -30.69
C ASN A 182 -6.29 12.43 -31.82
N VAL A 183 -6.63 11.27 -32.36
CA VAL A 183 -5.85 10.58 -33.40
C VAL A 183 -6.73 10.14 -34.55
N LYS A 184 -6.14 9.97 -35.72
CA LYS A 184 -6.70 9.17 -36.80
C LYS A 184 -5.98 7.82 -36.82
N ALA A 185 -6.76 6.75 -36.91
CA ALA A 185 -6.26 5.39 -36.87
C ALA A 185 -7.01 4.47 -37.81
N THR A 186 -6.32 3.44 -38.29
CA THR A 186 -7.01 2.27 -38.84
C THR A 186 -7.52 1.40 -37.68
N LYS A 187 -8.47 0.53 -37.97
CA LYS A 187 -9.01 -0.40 -36.97
C LYS A 187 -7.91 -1.27 -36.35
N ASP A 188 -7.03 -1.82 -37.16
CA ASP A 188 -5.97 -2.72 -36.72
C ASP A 188 -4.91 -2.00 -35.89
N ASP A 189 -4.52 -0.77 -36.30
CA ASP A 189 -3.55 0.03 -35.54
C ASP A 189 -4.12 0.45 -34.18
N LEU A 190 -5.40 0.82 -34.12
CA LEU A 190 -6.07 1.16 -32.87
C LEU A 190 -6.11 -0.06 -31.91
N TRP A 191 -6.46 -1.22 -32.41
CA TRP A 191 -6.46 -2.45 -31.60
C TRP A 191 -5.06 -2.80 -31.11
N ASN A 192 -4.05 -2.67 -31.97
CA ASN A 192 -2.65 -2.89 -31.60
C ASN A 192 -2.21 -1.91 -30.52
N PHE A 193 -2.62 -0.64 -30.64
CA PHE A 193 -2.33 0.35 -29.59
C PHE A 193 -2.96 -0.06 -28.25
N MET A 194 -4.25 -0.36 -28.21
CA MET A 194 -4.91 -0.76 -26.97
C MET A 194 -4.27 -2.01 -26.35
N LYS A 195 -3.86 -2.97 -27.20
CA LYS A 195 -3.12 -4.15 -26.75
C LYS A 195 -1.76 -3.75 -26.18
N THR A 196 -1.00 -2.88 -26.85
CA THR A 196 0.28 -2.40 -26.38
C THR A 196 0.15 -1.72 -25.03
N ILE A 197 -0.84 -0.83 -24.85
CA ILE A 197 -1.10 -0.18 -23.55
C ILE A 197 -1.43 -1.21 -22.45
N SER A 198 -2.20 -2.26 -22.78
CA SER A 198 -2.55 -3.30 -21.79
C SER A 198 -1.39 -4.21 -21.43
N GLU A 199 -0.39 -4.34 -22.29
CA GLU A 199 0.82 -5.15 -22.09
C GLU A 199 2.00 -4.35 -21.53
N MET A 200 1.86 -3.02 -21.45
CA MET A 200 2.91 -2.17 -20.86
C MET A 200 3.09 -2.48 -19.38
N ASN A 201 4.35 -2.60 -18.98
CA ASN A 201 4.70 -2.77 -17.55
C ASN A 201 4.79 -1.41 -16.84
N LYS A 202 3.81 -0.53 -17.11
CA LYS A 202 3.68 0.80 -16.49
C LYS A 202 2.22 1.05 -16.15
N ALA A 203 2.00 1.81 -15.11
CA ALA A 203 0.66 2.16 -14.64
C ALA A 203 0.01 3.24 -15.53
N ILE A 204 -0.40 2.81 -16.71
CA ILE A 204 -1.16 3.60 -17.68
C ILE A 204 -2.49 2.91 -17.97
N ARG A 205 -3.54 3.68 -18.11
CA ARG A 205 -4.88 3.17 -18.42
C ARG A 205 -5.58 4.06 -19.44
N ILE A 206 -6.28 3.45 -20.36
CA ILE A 206 -7.26 4.15 -21.18
C ILE A 206 -8.52 4.34 -20.33
N ASP A 207 -8.83 5.59 -19.99
CA ASP A 207 -9.98 5.92 -19.15
C ASP A 207 -11.26 5.99 -19.99
N SER A 208 -11.17 6.63 -21.14
CA SER A 208 -12.26 6.69 -22.10
C SER A 208 -11.76 6.66 -23.54
N ILE A 209 -12.60 6.15 -24.41
CA ILE A 209 -12.37 6.10 -25.85
C ILE A 209 -13.67 6.42 -26.57
N SER A 210 -13.59 7.29 -27.55
CA SER A 210 -14.69 7.64 -28.44
C SER A 210 -14.24 7.53 -29.90
N ILE A 211 -14.93 6.73 -30.67
CA ILE A 211 -14.62 6.45 -32.08
C ILE A 211 -15.73 7.10 -32.91
N SER A 212 -15.36 8.00 -33.83
CA SER A 212 -16.32 8.74 -34.64
C SER A 212 -17.07 7.84 -35.61
N ASP A 213 -16.37 6.89 -36.22
CA ASP A 213 -16.95 5.88 -37.11
C ASP A 213 -16.44 4.49 -36.74
N THR A 214 -17.30 3.67 -36.15
CA THR A 214 -16.98 2.31 -35.70
C THR A 214 -16.69 1.35 -36.85
N ASP A 215 -17.15 1.67 -38.04
CA ASP A 215 -16.93 0.85 -39.24
C ASP A 215 -15.66 1.26 -40.01
N PHE A 216 -14.99 2.34 -39.56
CA PHE A 216 -13.74 2.84 -40.15
C PHE A 216 -13.85 3.04 -41.68
N GLY A 217 -14.95 3.63 -42.11
CA GLY A 217 -15.18 3.86 -43.53
C GLY A 217 -15.38 2.58 -44.38
N THR A 218 -15.74 1.46 -43.74
CA THR A 218 -16.08 0.21 -44.43
C THR A 218 -17.58 0.02 -44.46
N ASP A 219 -18.08 -0.63 -45.51
CA ASP A 219 -19.44 -1.07 -45.56
C ASP A 219 -19.65 -2.26 -44.60
N PRO A 220 -20.55 -2.17 -43.61
CA PRO A 220 -20.74 -3.21 -42.61
C PRO A 220 -21.25 -4.55 -43.17
N GLU A 221 -21.91 -4.55 -44.34
CA GLU A 221 -22.41 -5.78 -44.95
C GLU A 221 -21.34 -6.50 -45.79
N THR A 222 -20.54 -5.71 -46.54
CA THR A 222 -19.57 -6.29 -47.49
C THR A 222 -18.12 -6.26 -46.96
N GLY A 223 -17.86 -5.47 -45.90
CA GLY A 223 -16.51 -5.26 -45.34
C GLY A 223 -15.56 -4.53 -46.31
N LYS A 224 -16.09 -3.96 -47.39
CA LYS A 224 -15.27 -3.21 -48.37
C LYS A 224 -15.22 -1.74 -48.02
N LEU A 225 -14.07 -1.10 -48.31
CA LEU A 225 -13.93 0.33 -48.16
C LEU A 225 -14.96 1.08 -49.03
N LEU A 226 -15.62 2.05 -48.44
CA LEU A 226 -16.50 2.98 -49.14
C LEU A 226 -15.67 3.85 -50.09
N PRO A 227 -16.23 4.27 -51.24
CA PRO A 227 -15.50 5.04 -52.26
C PRO A 227 -14.88 6.34 -51.69
N ASP A 228 -15.62 7.00 -50.82
CA ASP A 228 -15.23 8.31 -50.23
C ASP A 228 -14.60 8.20 -48.87
N ALA A 229 -14.30 6.96 -48.39
CA ALA A 229 -13.67 6.77 -47.11
C ALA A 229 -12.24 7.34 -47.09
N GLU A 230 -11.89 8.02 -46.01
CA GLU A 230 -10.50 8.41 -45.76
C GLU A 230 -9.67 7.12 -45.57
N LYS A 231 -8.48 7.10 -46.15
CA LYS A 231 -7.61 5.91 -46.17
C LYS A 231 -6.23 6.25 -45.63
N MET A 232 -5.69 5.30 -44.88
CA MET A 232 -4.33 5.37 -44.36
C MET A 232 -3.67 4.00 -44.59
N LYS A 233 -2.35 3.98 -44.70
CA LYS A 233 -1.62 2.70 -44.68
C LYS A 233 -1.51 2.27 -43.21
N ASP A 234 -1.94 1.04 -42.95
CA ASP A 234 -1.72 0.40 -41.67
C ASP A 234 -0.23 0.08 -41.44
N ALA A 235 0.14 -0.41 -40.26
CA ALA A 235 1.51 -0.78 -39.92
C ALA A 235 2.08 -1.86 -40.87
N SER A 236 1.26 -2.61 -41.60
CA SER A 236 1.66 -3.59 -42.61
C SER A 236 1.89 -2.97 -44.00
N GLY A 237 1.55 -1.70 -44.17
CA GLY A 237 1.63 -0.97 -45.44
C GLY A 237 0.40 -1.14 -46.35
N LYS A 238 -0.67 -1.81 -45.91
CA LYS A 238 -1.93 -2.02 -46.62
C LYS A 238 -2.84 -0.79 -46.41
N GLU A 239 -3.53 -0.36 -47.45
CA GLU A 239 -4.57 0.69 -47.36
C GLU A 239 -5.77 0.16 -46.57
N ALA A 240 -6.15 0.92 -45.53
CA ALA A 240 -7.31 0.65 -44.69
C ALA A 240 -8.10 1.95 -44.42
N GLY A 241 -9.37 1.78 -44.12
CA GLY A 241 -10.21 2.90 -43.73
C GLY A 241 -9.80 3.44 -42.37
N VAL A 242 -10.11 4.70 -42.15
CA VAL A 242 -9.65 5.48 -40.98
C VAL A 242 -10.85 6.04 -40.23
N SER A 243 -10.76 6.04 -38.92
CA SER A 243 -11.67 6.79 -38.06
C SER A 243 -10.90 7.76 -37.19
N GLU A 244 -11.56 8.85 -36.82
CA GLU A 244 -11.09 9.77 -35.80
C GLU A 244 -11.45 9.20 -34.42
N VAL A 245 -10.45 9.15 -33.53
CA VAL A 245 -10.56 8.56 -32.21
C VAL A 245 -10.08 9.56 -31.17
N THR A 246 -10.94 9.86 -30.22
CA THR A 246 -10.60 10.66 -29.06
C THR A 246 -10.44 9.74 -27.86
N MET A 247 -9.30 9.84 -27.17
CA MET A 247 -8.97 9.01 -26.01
C MET A 247 -8.55 9.89 -24.84
N VAL A 248 -8.84 9.43 -23.64
CA VAL A 248 -8.25 9.95 -22.40
C VAL A 248 -7.43 8.84 -21.77
N LEU A 249 -6.15 9.11 -21.56
CA LEU A 249 -5.21 8.21 -20.92
C LEU A 249 -4.91 8.73 -19.53
N ASN A 250 -4.93 7.85 -18.54
CA ASN A 250 -4.52 8.14 -17.17
C ASN A 250 -3.13 7.55 -16.93
N LEU A 251 -2.18 8.41 -16.64
CA LEU A 251 -0.83 8.04 -16.24
C LEU A 251 -0.74 8.17 -14.72
N TYR A 252 -0.38 7.08 -14.06
CA TYR A 252 -0.30 7.04 -12.60
C TYR A 252 1.15 7.17 -12.15
N SER A 253 1.36 8.00 -11.14
CA SER A 253 2.66 8.20 -10.50
C SER A 253 2.54 8.11 -8.99
N VAL A 254 3.64 7.81 -8.33
CA VAL A 254 3.76 7.76 -6.88
C VAL A 254 4.99 8.54 -6.45
N TYR A 255 4.99 8.99 -5.20
CA TYR A 255 6.18 9.60 -4.61
C TYR A 255 7.23 8.51 -4.32
N GLU A 256 8.47 8.77 -4.70
CA GLU A 256 9.59 7.95 -4.23
C GLU A 256 9.78 8.17 -2.72
N LEU A 257 9.96 7.07 -2.00
CA LEU A 257 10.36 7.13 -0.60
C LEU A 257 11.85 7.52 -0.51
N ASP A 258 12.16 8.47 0.34
CA ASP A 258 13.54 8.83 0.64
C ASP A 258 14.32 7.63 1.21
N GLU A 259 15.63 7.65 1.00
CA GLU A 259 16.51 6.66 1.60
C GLU A 259 16.44 6.77 3.14
N PRO A 260 16.16 5.66 3.83
CA PRO A 260 16.05 5.70 5.29
C PRO A 260 17.41 5.98 5.93
N VAL A 261 17.46 6.98 6.80
CA VAL A 261 18.65 7.27 7.63
C VAL A 261 18.65 6.26 8.79
N LEU A 262 19.50 5.24 8.69
CA LEU A 262 19.66 4.18 9.69
C LEU A 262 20.94 4.44 10.52
N GLU A 263 20.93 5.49 11.36
CA GLU A 263 22.02 5.74 12.30
C GLU A 263 22.06 4.74 13.48
#